data_f0e944177e8b64bae90baba82b59a021
#
_entry.id   f0e944177e8b64bae90baba82b59a021
#
_cell.length_a   1.000
_cell.length_b   1.000
_cell.length_c   1.000
_cell.angle_alpha   90.00
_cell.angle_beta   90.00
_cell.angle_gamma   90.00
#
_symmetry.space_group_name_H-M   'P 1'
#
loop_
_entity.id
_entity.type
_entity.pdbx_description
1 polymer ?
#
loop_
_entity_poly.entity_id
_entity_poly.type
_entity_poly.pdbx_seq_one_letter_code
_entity_poly.pdbx_strand_id
1 'polypeptide(L)'
;MKKILQIILALMIFKVFAYDTQSIRTEWDDEKSIMDPRVQHLSYIFEETGETIPYALFIPSSYEKGKDISLMVSLHGLTRTYDWLMGYEGLLDLAEDNNFMIATPLGYTRKGWYGSWTRGMDRRSLEKEGRYSEKDVMNVLALIKKNYSIDDNNIFLWGHSMGGAGTYHLGMKNPELWKALALAAPAPPQVRDINDLKIIKNIPILILQGTKDRLVYPTRKWVGEMKRLEMNYIYDEIVGADHSLFISKNKDNIKKIFDFFIEYRDAG
;
A
#
# COMPACT_ATOMS: atom_id res chain seq x y z
N MET A 1 28.27 -39.01 24.70
CA MET A 1 27.14 -38.17 25.13
C MET A 1 27.26 -36.69 24.75
N LYS A 2 27.99 -36.29 23.71
CA LYS A 2 28.13 -34.87 23.28
C LYS A 2 27.72 -34.60 21.82
N LYS A 3 27.06 -35.53 21.14
CA LYS A 3 26.58 -35.37 19.73
C LYS A 3 25.05 -35.34 19.54
N ILE A 4 24.27 -35.46 20.62
CA ILE A 4 22.80 -35.47 20.56
C ILE A 4 22.20 -34.08 20.91
N LEU A 5 23.01 -33.15 21.45
CA LEU A 5 22.53 -31.83 21.87
C LEU A 5 22.59 -30.75 20.79
N GLN A 6 23.16 -31.04 19.62
CA GLN A 6 23.23 -30.07 18.48
C GLN A 6 22.13 -30.22 17.45
N ILE A 7 21.29 -31.23 17.50
CA ILE A 7 20.19 -31.44 16.55
C ILE A 7 18.84 -30.85 17.04
N ILE A 8 18.74 -30.54 18.35
CA ILE A 8 17.49 -29.98 18.93
C ILE A 8 17.41 -28.44 18.79
N LEU A 9 18.50 -27.76 18.47
CA LEU A 9 18.52 -26.29 18.33
C LEU A 9 18.21 -25.78 16.90
N ALA A 10 18.04 -26.67 15.91
CA ALA A 10 17.76 -26.30 14.52
C ALA A 10 16.27 -26.45 14.14
N LEU A 11 15.38 -26.82 15.05
CA LEU A 11 13.95 -27.02 14.81
C LEU A 11 13.05 -26.00 15.53
N MET A 12 13.62 -24.92 16.06
CA MET A 12 12.87 -23.80 16.65
C MET A 12 12.92 -22.58 15.72
N ILE A 13 12.56 -22.72 14.48
CA ILE A 13 12.37 -21.54 13.63
C ILE A 13 11.39 -21.89 12.52
N PHE A 14 10.42 -21.01 12.38
CA PHE A 14 9.33 -21.02 11.41
C PHE A 14 8.08 -21.88 11.74
N LYS A 15 7.43 -21.58 12.86
CA LYS A 15 5.99 -21.42 12.78
C LYS A 15 5.73 -20.02 12.18
N VAL A 16 5.84 -19.89 10.88
CA VAL A 16 4.97 -18.97 10.15
C VAL A 16 3.58 -19.47 10.50
N PHE A 17 2.85 -18.72 11.31
CA PHE A 17 1.47 -19.04 11.60
C PHE A 17 0.75 -18.96 10.28
N ALA A 18 0.55 -20.10 9.64
CA ALA A 18 -0.48 -20.20 8.61
C ALA A 18 -1.76 -19.73 9.30
N TYR A 19 -2.25 -18.60 8.82
CA TYR A 19 -3.43 -17.96 9.29
C TYR A 19 -4.59 -18.95 9.30
N ASP A 20 -5.21 -19.18 10.47
CA ASP A 20 -6.49 -19.84 10.56
C ASP A 20 -7.56 -18.88 10.03
N THR A 21 -7.88 -19.03 8.76
CA THR A 21 -8.85 -18.20 8.05
C THR A 21 -10.26 -18.28 8.65
N GLN A 22 -10.53 -19.19 9.58
CA GLN A 22 -11.87 -19.34 10.16
C GLN A 22 -12.18 -18.35 11.28
N SER A 23 -11.21 -17.86 12.04
CA SER A 23 -11.48 -17.00 13.22
C SER A 23 -11.63 -15.51 12.91
N ILE A 24 -11.20 -15.03 11.73
CA ILE A 24 -11.32 -13.60 11.32
C ILE A 24 -12.44 -13.38 10.29
N ARG A 25 -13.02 -14.44 9.74
CA ARG A 25 -14.02 -14.37 8.66
C ARG A 25 -15.34 -13.69 9.03
N THR A 26 -15.69 -13.52 10.28
CA THR A 26 -17.02 -13.03 10.68
C THR A 26 -17.28 -11.55 10.39
N GLU A 27 -16.26 -10.70 10.23
CA GLU A 27 -16.45 -9.30 9.85
C GLU A 27 -16.08 -8.96 8.39
N TRP A 28 -15.45 -9.91 7.67
CA TRP A 28 -14.82 -9.68 6.37
C TRP A 28 -15.40 -10.53 5.23
N ASP A 29 -16.47 -11.32 5.50
CA ASP A 29 -16.96 -12.42 4.65
C ASP A 29 -17.66 -12.00 3.35
N ASP A 30 -17.91 -10.71 3.10
CA ASP A 30 -18.66 -10.27 1.91
C ASP A 30 -17.81 -10.10 0.64
N GLU A 31 -16.49 -10.21 0.73
CA GLU A 31 -15.59 -10.14 -0.44
C GLU A 31 -14.75 -11.41 -0.52
N LYS A 32 -14.84 -12.09 -1.67
CA LYS A 32 -13.98 -13.24 -1.95
C LYS A 32 -12.52 -12.81 -1.82
N SER A 33 -11.79 -13.48 -0.95
CA SER A 33 -10.33 -13.36 -0.88
C SER A 33 -9.73 -13.63 -2.26
N ILE A 34 -8.68 -12.90 -2.61
CA ILE A 34 -7.94 -13.16 -3.83
C ILE A 34 -7.29 -14.54 -3.72
N MET A 35 -7.68 -15.45 -4.59
CA MET A 35 -7.28 -16.87 -4.56
C MET A 35 -6.07 -17.15 -5.48
N ASP A 36 -5.37 -16.14 -5.97
CA ASP A 36 -4.15 -16.36 -6.74
C ASP A 36 -3.10 -17.01 -5.81
N PRO A 37 -2.56 -18.19 -6.16
CA PRO A 37 -1.66 -18.96 -5.31
C PRO A 37 -0.32 -18.23 -5.03
N ARG A 38 0.00 -17.20 -5.78
CA ARG A 38 1.19 -16.34 -5.56
C ARG A 38 1.00 -15.38 -4.38
N VAL A 39 -0.24 -15.12 -3.98
CA VAL A 39 -0.56 -14.19 -2.87
C VAL A 39 -0.51 -14.94 -1.54
N GLN A 40 0.37 -14.49 -0.66
CA GLN A 40 0.43 -14.97 0.71
C GLN A 40 -0.49 -14.14 1.60
N HIS A 41 -1.41 -14.80 2.31
CA HIS A 41 -2.28 -14.19 3.30
C HIS A 41 -1.65 -14.38 4.67
N LEU A 42 -1.17 -13.29 5.26
CA LEU A 42 -0.40 -13.26 6.49
C LEU A 42 -1.11 -12.40 7.54
N SER A 43 -0.69 -12.52 8.79
CA SER A 43 -1.20 -11.70 9.88
C SER A 43 -0.16 -11.50 10.97
N TYR A 44 -0.40 -10.52 11.83
CA TYR A 44 0.42 -10.25 13.01
C TYR A 44 -0.46 -9.76 14.17
N ILE A 45 0.06 -9.81 15.37
CA ILE A 45 -0.61 -9.26 16.56
C ILE A 45 -0.33 -7.75 16.62
N PHE A 46 -1.38 -6.95 16.61
CA PHE A 46 -1.30 -5.51 16.79
C PHE A 46 -1.16 -5.22 18.30
N GLU A 47 0.00 -4.74 18.71
CA GLU A 47 0.39 -4.67 20.12
C GLU A 47 -0.57 -3.85 21.00
N GLU A 48 -1.14 -2.75 20.46
CA GLU A 48 -2.00 -1.86 21.25
C GLU A 48 -3.35 -2.46 21.62
N THR A 49 -3.81 -3.46 20.88
CA THR A 49 -5.15 -4.05 21.10
C THR A 49 -5.12 -5.55 21.33
N GLY A 50 -4.02 -6.21 20.98
CA GLY A 50 -3.92 -7.67 20.99
C GLY A 50 -4.68 -8.35 19.84
N GLU A 51 -5.22 -7.57 18.92
CA GLU A 51 -5.96 -8.10 17.76
C GLU A 51 -5.03 -8.62 16.69
N THR A 52 -5.48 -9.64 15.99
CA THR A 52 -4.77 -10.18 14.82
C THR A 52 -5.16 -9.40 13.58
N ILE A 53 -4.21 -8.71 12.96
CA ILE A 53 -4.45 -7.88 11.78
C ILE A 53 -3.84 -8.55 10.55
N PRO A 54 -4.63 -8.77 9.48
CA PRO A 54 -4.16 -9.41 8.27
C PRO A 54 -3.48 -8.42 7.31
N TYR A 55 -2.58 -8.97 6.49
CA TYR A 55 -2.01 -8.30 5.32
C TYR A 55 -1.73 -9.32 4.22
N ALA A 56 -1.64 -8.88 2.96
CA ALA A 56 -1.19 -9.74 1.88
C ALA A 56 0.21 -9.39 1.43
N LEU A 57 0.91 -10.42 0.94
CA LEU A 57 2.27 -10.31 0.43
C LEU A 57 2.40 -11.08 -0.87
N PHE A 58 2.96 -10.44 -1.88
CA PHE A 58 3.44 -11.06 -3.11
C PHE A 58 4.96 -10.98 -3.13
N ILE A 59 5.61 -12.11 -3.43
CA ILE A 59 7.06 -12.21 -3.57
C ILE A 59 7.34 -12.74 -4.97
N PRO A 60 8.07 -12.00 -5.84
CA PRO A 60 8.39 -12.49 -7.17
C PRO A 60 9.29 -13.73 -7.09
N SER A 61 9.18 -14.63 -8.06
CA SER A 61 9.89 -15.90 -8.09
C SER A 61 11.41 -15.74 -8.17
N SER A 62 11.87 -14.59 -8.64
CA SER A 62 13.28 -14.20 -8.71
C SER A 62 13.90 -13.76 -7.37
N TYR A 63 13.07 -13.59 -6.32
CA TYR A 63 13.61 -13.16 -5.02
C TYR A 63 14.58 -14.17 -4.44
N GLU A 64 15.76 -13.69 -4.07
CA GLU A 64 16.78 -14.45 -3.36
C GLU A 64 17.09 -13.77 -2.01
N LYS A 65 17.05 -14.54 -0.93
CA LYS A 65 17.40 -14.02 0.39
C LYS A 65 18.84 -13.51 0.43
N GLY A 66 19.02 -12.29 0.89
CA GLY A 66 20.32 -11.60 0.91
C GLY A 66 20.63 -10.77 -0.33
N LYS A 67 19.74 -10.77 -1.32
CA LYS A 67 19.74 -9.81 -2.43
C LYS A 67 18.61 -8.83 -2.26
N ASP A 68 18.93 -7.56 -2.22
CA ASP A 68 17.96 -6.50 -2.00
C ASP A 68 16.97 -6.41 -3.17
N ILE A 69 15.68 -6.21 -2.83
CA ILE A 69 14.58 -6.09 -3.79
C ILE A 69 13.76 -4.83 -3.53
N SER A 70 13.20 -4.25 -4.58
CA SER A 70 12.26 -3.13 -4.47
C SER A 70 10.95 -3.56 -3.84
N LEU A 71 10.41 -2.71 -2.95
CA LEU A 71 9.13 -2.94 -2.28
C LEU A 71 8.08 -1.92 -2.71
N MET A 72 6.91 -2.41 -3.08
CA MET A 72 5.71 -1.61 -3.31
C MET A 72 4.72 -1.83 -2.17
N VAL A 73 4.45 -0.79 -1.37
CA VAL A 73 3.37 -0.78 -0.38
C VAL A 73 2.11 -0.26 -1.06
N SER A 74 1.01 -1.02 -0.98
CA SER A 74 -0.20 -0.74 -1.76
C SER A 74 -1.42 -0.62 -0.85
N LEU A 75 -2.18 0.49 -0.98
CA LEU A 75 -3.26 0.89 -0.09
C LEU A 75 -4.62 0.78 -0.79
N HIS A 76 -5.53 -0.04 -0.24
CA HIS A 76 -6.84 -0.30 -0.82
C HIS A 76 -7.84 0.86 -0.68
N GLY A 77 -8.91 0.82 -1.46
CA GLY A 77 -10.03 1.76 -1.40
C GLY A 77 -10.97 1.52 -0.20
N LEU A 78 -11.87 2.47 0.04
CA LEU A 78 -12.85 2.41 1.14
C LEU A 78 -13.66 1.11 1.11
N THR A 79 -13.79 0.46 2.25
CA THR A 79 -14.51 -0.80 2.48
C THR A 79 -13.91 -2.04 1.82
N ARG A 80 -12.74 -1.92 1.19
CA ARG A 80 -12.04 -3.06 0.60
C ARG A 80 -11.18 -3.79 1.63
N THR A 81 -10.76 -5.01 1.28
CA THR A 81 -9.93 -5.86 2.12
C THR A 81 -8.44 -5.63 1.83
N TYR A 82 -7.60 -6.16 2.69
CA TYR A 82 -6.14 -6.10 2.56
C TYR A 82 -5.60 -6.70 1.26
N ASP A 83 -6.28 -7.70 0.69
CA ASP A 83 -5.86 -8.40 -0.54
C ASP A 83 -6.48 -7.83 -1.83
N TRP A 84 -7.41 -6.88 -1.70
CA TRP A 84 -8.18 -6.35 -2.83
C TRP A 84 -7.34 -5.91 -4.03
N LEU A 85 -6.26 -5.17 -3.78
CA LEU A 85 -5.40 -4.66 -4.85
C LEU A 85 -4.65 -5.78 -5.58
N MET A 86 -4.37 -6.92 -4.91
CA MET A 86 -3.72 -8.08 -5.53
C MET A 86 -4.55 -8.68 -6.68
N GLY A 87 -5.87 -8.41 -6.72
CA GLY A 87 -6.77 -8.82 -7.81
C GLY A 87 -6.88 -7.81 -8.96
N TYR A 88 -6.08 -6.74 -8.96
CA TYR A 88 -6.07 -5.81 -10.08
C TYR A 88 -5.39 -6.44 -11.30
N GLU A 89 -6.02 -6.27 -12.45
CA GLU A 89 -5.59 -6.91 -13.69
C GLU A 89 -4.15 -6.55 -14.06
N GLY A 90 -3.29 -7.56 -14.13
CA GLY A 90 -1.89 -7.43 -14.46
C GLY A 90 -0.96 -6.98 -13.32
N LEU A 91 -1.47 -6.67 -12.10
CA LEU A 91 -0.62 -6.20 -11.01
C LEU A 91 0.47 -7.20 -10.63
N LEU A 92 0.08 -8.47 -10.39
CA LEU A 92 1.02 -9.50 -9.96
C LEU A 92 1.98 -9.91 -11.09
N ASP A 93 1.51 -9.95 -12.34
CA ASP A 93 2.34 -10.27 -13.49
C ASP A 93 3.41 -9.18 -13.71
N LEU A 94 3.01 -7.91 -13.63
CA LEU A 94 3.95 -6.79 -13.73
C LEU A 94 4.94 -6.76 -12.57
N ALA A 95 4.52 -7.14 -11.37
CA ALA A 95 5.40 -7.25 -10.21
C ALA A 95 6.42 -8.38 -10.37
N GLU A 96 5.99 -9.54 -10.90
CA GLU A 96 6.87 -10.66 -11.27
C GLU A 96 7.91 -10.23 -12.31
N ASP A 97 7.44 -9.68 -13.43
CA ASP A 97 8.27 -9.29 -14.57
C ASP A 97 9.32 -8.22 -14.22
N ASN A 98 9.03 -7.38 -13.20
CA ASN A 98 9.87 -6.24 -12.85
C ASN A 98 10.55 -6.37 -11.48
N ASN A 99 10.49 -7.53 -10.84
CA ASN A 99 11.14 -7.80 -9.55
C ASN A 99 10.69 -6.84 -8.43
N PHE A 100 9.37 -6.64 -8.29
CA PHE A 100 8.79 -5.93 -7.16
C PHE A 100 8.14 -6.89 -6.17
N MET A 101 8.52 -6.78 -4.90
CA MET A 101 7.71 -7.33 -3.81
C MET A 101 6.54 -6.38 -3.55
N ILE A 102 5.33 -6.92 -3.32
CA ILE A 102 4.16 -6.10 -2.98
C ILE A 102 3.64 -6.46 -1.61
N ALA A 103 3.45 -5.47 -0.75
CA ALA A 103 2.79 -5.62 0.54
C ALA A 103 1.50 -4.78 0.59
N THR A 104 0.39 -5.39 1.01
CA THR A 104 -0.91 -4.72 1.12
C THR A 104 -1.45 -4.84 2.54
N PRO A 105 -1.23 -3.83 3.41
CA PRO A 105 -1.80 -3.79 4.76
C PRO A 105 -3.31 -3.58 4.73
N LEU A 106 -4.03 -4.04 5.75
CA LEU A 106 -5.45 -3.76 5.93
C LEU A 106 -5.73 -2.28 6.24
N GLY A 107 -4.77 -1.59 6.87
CA GLY A 107 -5.01 -0.28 7.47
C GLY A 107 -5.80 -0.40 8.77
N TYR A 108 -5.54 -1.44 9.58
CA TYR A 108 -6.20 -1.81 10.83
C TYR A 108 -7.71 -2.11 10.66
N THR A 109 -8.43 -1.27 9.92
CA THR A 109 -9.82 -1.51 9.50
C THR A 109 -10.02 -1.14 8.04
N ARG A 110 -11.11 -1.65 7.44
CA ARG A 110 -11.51 -1.35 6.05
C ARG A 110 -11.87 0.13 5.81
N LYS A 111 -11.98 0.95 6.88
CA LYS A 111 -12.45 2.33 6.86
C LYS A 111 -11.54 3.29 7.62
N GLY A 112 -10.36 2.85 8.05
CA GLY A 112 -9.45 3.65 8.89
C GLY A 112 -8.70 4.76 8.13
N TRP A 113 -8.86 4.84 6.81
CA TRP A 113 -8.33 5.92 5.95
C TRP A 113 -6.82 6.13 6.06
N TYR A 114 -6.08 5.19 6.62
CA TYR A 114 -4.62 5.31 6.80
C TYR A 114 -4.22 6.60 7.54
N GLY A 115 -5.09 7.06 8.46
CA GLY A 115 -4.91 8.29 9.20
C GLY A 115 -5.26 9.59 8.45
N SER A 116 -5.63 9.50 7.18
CA SER A 116 -5.85 10.69 6.32
C SER A 116 -7.20 11.39 6.48
N TRP A 117 -8.11 10.84 7.30
CA TRP A 117 -9.49 11.33 7.41
C TRP A 117 -9.99 11.32 8.85
N THR A 118 -10.71 12.39 9.28
CA THR A 118 -11.27 12.51 10.62
C THR A 118 -12.71 13.05 10.67
N ARG A 119 -13.38 13.24 9.53
CA ARG A 119 -14.72 13.84 9.48
C ARG A 119 -15.85 12.82 9.55
N GLY A 120 -16.84 13.05 10.43
CA GLY A 120 -18.21 12.49 10.32
C GLY A 120 -18.56 11.34 11.26
N MET A 121 -17.69 10.95 12.16
CA MET A 121 -17.97 10.03 13.26
C MET A 121 -17.56 10.65 14.60
N ASP A 122 -17.83 9.98 15.72
CA ASP A 122 -17.30 10.40 17.01
C ASP A 122 -15.79 10.63 16.90
N ARG A 123 -15.40 11.88 17.12
CA ARG A 123 -14.03 12.38 16.88
C ARG A 123 -12.97 11.54 17.59
N ARG A 124 -13.29 11.00 18.80
CA ARG A 124 -12.32 10.22 19.59
C ARG A 124 -12.09 8.82 19.03
N SER A 125 -13.12 8.14 18.57
CA SER A 125 -13.01 6.82 17.97
C SER A 125 -12.29 6.86 16.61
N LEU A 126 -12.56 7.90 15.80
CA LEU A 126 -11.86 8.10 14.53
C LEU A 126 -10.39 8.46 14.70
N GLU A 127 -10.07 9.32 15.66
CA GLU A 127 -8.66 9.65 15.94
C GLU A 127 -7.87 8.41 16.36
N LYS A 128 -8.50 7.53 17.14
CA LYS A 128 -7.89 6.25 17.54
C LYS A 128 -7.76 5.30 16.35
N GLU A 129 -8.84 5.08 15.62
CA GLU A 129 -8.88 4.20 14.45
C GLU A 129 -7.95 4.68 13.35
N GLY A 130 -7.94 5.98 13.06
CA GLY A 130 -7.03 6.59 12.09
C GLY A 130 -5.56 6.39 12.47
N ARG A 131 -5.19 6.57 13.72
CA ARG A 131 -3.82 6.31 14.21
C ARG A 131 -3.45 4.84 14.10
N TYR A 132 -4.38 3.93 14.40
CA TYR A 132 -4.13 2.50 14.25
C TYR A 132 -4.03 2.10 12.78
N SER A 133 -4.86 2.69 11.92
CA SER A 133 -4.80 2.48 10.48
C SER A 133 -3.46 2.89 9.86
N GLU A 134 -2.93 4.04 10.29
CA GLU A 134 -1.60 4.49 9.90
C GLU A 134 -0.50 3.57 10.46
N LYS A 135 -0.61 3.24 11.76
CA LYS A 135 0.38 2.38 12.43
C LYS A 135 0.43 0.98 11.82
N ASP A 136 -0.70 0.44 11.38
CA ASP A 136 -0.74 -0.86 10.70
C ASP A 136 0.13 -0.87 9.44
N VAL A 137 0.07 0.17 8.62
CA VAL A 137 0.96 0.29 7.44
C VAL A 137 2.43 0.26 7.84
N MET A 138 2.79 1.01 8.89
CA MET A 138 4.17 1.07 9.36
C MET A 138 4.63 -0.25 10.00
N ASN A 139 3.74 -0.95 10.71
CA ASN A 139 4.02 -2.27 11.26
C ASN A 139 4.26 -3.30 10.16
N VAL A 140 3.41 -3.33 9.12
CA VAL A 140 3.61 -4.23 7.97
C VAL A 140 4.93 -3.92 7.27
N LEU A 141 5.23 -2.64 7.00
CA LEU A 141 6.53 -2.24 6.43
C LEU A 141 7.71 -2.75 7.28
N ALA A 142 7.65 -2.56 8.59
CA ALA A 142 8.70 -3.03 9.52
C ALA A 142 8.83 -4.57 9.52
N LEU A 143 7.70 -5.30 9.46
CA LEU A 143 7.70 -6.76 9.37
C LEU A 143 8.34 -7.25 8.07
N ILE A 144 8.04 -6.62 6.94
CA ILE A 144 8.63 -6.96 5.65
C ILE A 144 10.14 -6.71 5.68
N LYS A 145 10.58 -5.54 6.12
CA LYS A 145 12.03 -5.20 6.23
C LYS A 145 12.78 -6.13 7.19
N LYS A 146 12.13 -6.61 8.24
CA LYS A 146 12.72 -7.56 9.19
C LYS A 146 12.94 -8.96 8.60
N ASN A 147 12.03 -9.41 7.72
CA ASN A 147 11.99 -10.79 7.25
C ASN A 147 12.59 -10.97 5.86
N TYR A 148 12.70 -9.90 5.08
CA TYR A 148 13.16 -9.92 3.69
C TYR A 148 14.26 -8.89 3.46
N SER A 149 15.10 -9.14 2.47
CA SER A 149 16.13 -8.19 2.03
C SER A 149 15.47 -7.14 1.13
N ILE A 150 15.15 -5.99 1.69
CA ILE A 150 14.52 -4.88 1.00
C ILE A 150 15.56 -3.78 0.75
N ASP A 151 15.59 -3.24 -0.47
CA ASP A 151 16.34 -2.04 -0.78
C ASP A 151 15.65 -0.82 -0.15
N ASP A 152 16.23 -0.28 0.90
CA ASP A 152 15.68 0.87 1.64
C ASP A 152 15.58 2.14 0.79
N ASN A 153 16.34 2.22 -0.31
CA ASN A 153 16.26 3.35 -1.25
C ASN A 153 15.18 3.14 -2.33
N ASN A 154 14.57 1.97 -2.41
CA ASN A 154 13.59 1.61 -3.42
C ASN A 154 12.30 1.06 -2.81
N ILE A 155 11.74 1.83 -1.86
CA ILE A 155 10.42 1.61 -1.27
C ILE A 155 9.44 2.61 -1.87
N PHE A 156 8.38 2.08 -2.49
CA PHE A 156 7.36 2.83 -3.21
C PHE A 156 6.02 2.71 -2.52
N LEU A 157 5.21 3.78 -2.59
CA LEU A 157 3.87 3.78 -2.02
C LEU A 157 2.84 4.15 -3.08
N TRP A 158 1.79 3.36 -3.20
CA TRP A 158 0.66 3.73 -4.04
C TRP A 158 -0.67 3.36 -3.42
N GLY A 159 -1.73 4.00 -3.88
CA GLY A 159 -3.06 3.68 -3.39
C GLY A 159 -4.18 4.14 -4.30
N HIS A 160 -5.32 3.44 -4.18
CA HIS A 160 -6.53 3.75 -4.91
C HIS A 160 -7.58 4.39 -4.00
N SER A 161 -8.19 5.50 -4.43
CA SER A 161 -9.32 6.14 -3.73
C SER A 161 -8.97 6.58 -2.30
N MET A 162 -9.53 5.94 -1.27
CA MET A 162 -9.14 6.08 0.12
C MET A 162 -7.63 5.81 0.30
N GLY A 163 -7.11 4.78 -0.36
CA GLY A 163 -5.67 4.49 -0.37
C GLY A 163 -4.84 5.61 -0.98
N GLY A 164 -5.37 6.32 -1.99
CA GLY A 164 -4.72 7.52 -2.53
C GLY A 164 -4.64 8.66 -1.50
N ALA A 165 -5.68 8.86 -0.68
CA ALA A 165 -5.62 9.79 0.46
C ALA A 165 -4.56 9.35 1.48
N GLY A 166 -4.48 8.03 1.76
CA GLY A 166 -3.44 7.44 2.59
C GLY A 166 -2.04 7.68 2.03
N THR A 167 -1.86 7.52 0.72
CA THR A 167 -0.59 7.77 0.02
C THR A 167 -0.12 9.22 0.18
N TYR A 168 -1.00 10.20 -0.01
CA TYR A 168 -0.69 11.60 0.30
C TYR A 168 -0.30 11.79 1.77
N HIS A 169 -1.11 11.27 2.69
CA HIS A 169 -0.91 11.46 4.13
C HIS A 169 0.40 10.85 4.61
N LEU A 170 0.64 9.57 4.29
CA LEU A 170 1.85 8.85 4.71
C LEU A 170 3.09 9.37 3.99
N GLY A 171 2.97 9.79 2.73
CA GLY A 171 4.03 10.48 2.01
C GLY A 171 4.47 11.76 2.74
N MET A 172 3.52 12.60 3.15
CA MET A 172 3.81 13.84 3.89
C MET A 172 4.26 13.59 5.34
N LYS A 173 3.88 12.46 5.93
CA LYS A 173 4.24 12.15 7.32
C LYS A 173 5.64 11.58 7.46
N ASN A 174 6.04 10.75 6.50
CA ASN A 174 7.30 10.03 6.49
C ASN A 174 7.99 10.18 5.11
N PRO A 175 8.31 11.41 4.67
CA PRO A 175 8.78 11.67 3.31
C PRO A 175 10.11 10.94 2.99
N GLU A 176 10.90 10.64 3.99
CA GLU A 176 12.18 9.95 3.86
C GLU A 176 12.08 8.46 3.53
N LEU A 177 10.89 7.87 3.69
CA LEU A 177 10.69 6.43 3.47
C LEU A 177 10.39 6.09 2.01
N TRP A 178 9.91 7.07 1.22
CA TRP A 178 9.30 6.77 -0.07
C TRP A 178 10.12 7.31 -1.22
N LYS A 179 10.55 6.43 -2.11
CA LYS A 179 11.27 6.79 -3.34
C LYS A 179 10.38 7.57 -4.31
N ALA A 180 9.14 7.11 -4.49
CA ALA A 180 8.11 7.78 -5.29
C ALA A 180 6.70 7.37 -4.83
N LEU A 181 5.71 8.18 -5.19
CA LEU A 181 4.30 7.98 -4.85
C LEU A 181 3.45 7.82 -6.11
N ALA A 182 2.49 6.89 -6.11
CA ALA A 182 1.50 6.80 -7.17
C ALA A 182 0.07 6.78 -6.60
N LEU A 183 -0.84 7.50 -7.23
CA LEU A 183 -2.20 7.70 -6.78
C LEU A 183 -3.19 7.42 -7.91
N ALA A 184 -4.11 6.51 -7.69
CA ALA A 184 -5.21 6.22 -8.61
C ALA A 184 -6.52 6.76 -8.04
N ALA A 185 -7.20 7.65 -8.77
CA ALA A 185 -8.47 8.28 -8.37
C ALA A 185 -8.45 8.74 -6.89
N PRO A 186 -7.44 9.50 -6.44
CA PRO A 186 -7.22 9.76 -5.02
C PRO A 186 -8.33 10.60 -4.41
N ALA A 187 -8.82 10.21 -3.23
CA ALA A 187 -9.53 11.14 -2.38
C ALA A 187 -8.52 12.13 -1.75
N PRO A 188 -8.90 13.41 -1.56
CA PRO A 188 -8.01 14.34 -0.86
C PRO A 188 -7.94 13.99 0.63
N PRO A 189 -6.75 13.98 1.25
CA PRO A 189 -6.62 13.77 2.68
C PRO A 189 -7.22 14.97 3.44
N GLN A 190 -8.06 14.69 4.45
CA GLN A 190 -8.75 15.79 5.17
C GLN A 190 -7.99 16.31 6.38
N VAL A 191 -7.03 15.55 6.88
CA VAL A 191 -6.15 15.96 7.97
C VAL A 191 -4.94 16.77 7.49
N ARG A 192 -4.82 16.95 6.17
CA ARG A 192 -3.74 17.71 5.53
C ARG A 192 -4.28 18.96 4.85
N ASP A 193 -3.59 20.05 5.03
CA ASP A 193 -3.77 21.23 4.20
C ASP A 193 -3.11 21.00 2.84
N ILE A 194 -3.67 21.58 1.78
CA ILE A 194 -3.09 21.47 0.44
C ILE A 194 -1.68 22.09 0.36
N ASN A 195 -1.37 23.07 1.21
CA ASN A 195 -0.04 23.65 1.34
C ASN A 195 0.99 22.69 1.95
N ASP A 196 0.56 21.58 2.57
CA ASP A 196 1.47 20.55 3.09
C ASP A 196 2.16 19.78 1.96
N LEU A 197 1.68 19.88 0.71
CA LEU A 197 2.37 19.35 -0.47
C LEU A 197 3.85 19.77 -0.55
N LYS A 198 4.21 20.95 -0.02
CA LYS A 198 5.61 21.39 0.07
C LYS A 198 6.53 20.40 0.81
N ILE A 199 5.98 19.57 1.73
CA ILE A 199 6.74 18.57 2.49
C ILE A 199 7.28 17.48 1.56
N ILE A 200 6.51 17.13 0.53
CA ILE A 200 6.85 16.09 -0.45
C ILE A 200 7.26 16.69 -1.82
N LYS A 201 7.66 17.95 -1.84
CA LYS A 201 7.98 18.66 -3.09
C LYS A 201 8.99 17.91 -3.97
N ASN A 202 9.96 17.26 -3.35
CA ASN A 202 11.04 16.57 -4.05
C ASN A 202 10.78 15.09 -4.30
N ILE A 203 9.66 14.55 -3.81
CA ILE A 203 9.27 13.16 -4.08
C ILE A 203 8.51 13.11 -5.41
N PRO A 204 8.92 12.28 -6.38
CA PRO A 204 8.19 12.10 -7.62
C PRO A 204 6.78 11.56 -7.38
N ILE A 205 5.78 12.09 -8.08
CA ILE A 205 4.36 11.73 -7.89
C ILE A 205 3.71 11.44 -9.23
N LEU A 206 3.09 10.25 -9.36
CA LEU A 206 2.17 9.91 -10.46
C LEU A 206 0.72 9.99 -9.96
N ILE A 207 -0.15 10.66 -10.72
CA ILE A 207 -1.58 10.70 -10.45
C ILE A 207 -2.34 10.24 -11.70
N LEU A 208 -3.12 9.16 -11.55
CA LEU A 208 -4.03 8.66 -12.58
C LEU A 208 -5.47 8.96 -12.17
N GLN A 209 -6.25 9.63 -13.04
CA GLN A 209 -7.59 10.08 -12.70
C GLN A 209 -8.57 9.91 -13.86
N GLY A 210 -9.72 9.28 -13.63
CA GLY A 210 -10.79 9.19 -14.60
C GLY A 210 -11.63 10.48 -14.68
N THR A 211 -11.97 10.95 -15.90
CA THR A 211 -12.77 12.18 -16.07
C THR A 211 -14.23 12.05 -15.67
N LYS A 212 -14.77 10.82 -15.60
CA LYS A 212 -16.14 10.55 -15.12
C LYS A 212 -16.21 10.30 -13.61
N ASP A 213 -15.07 10.27 -12.93
CA ASP A 213 -15.03 10.19 -11.48
C ASP A 213 -15.27 11.56 -10.83
N ARG A 214 -16.15 11.61 -9.83
CA ARG A 214 -16.40 12.83 -9.06
C ARG A 214 -15.16 13.39 -8.34
N LEU A 215 -14.16 12.55 -8.07
CA LEU A 215 -12.90 12.96 -7.45
C LEU A 215 -11.97 13.72 -8.41
N VAL A 216 -12.31 13.81 -9.70
CA VAL A 216 -11.53 14.62 -10.67
C VAL A 216 -11.43 16.09 -10.25
N TYR A 217 -12.49 16.67 -9.67
CA TYR A 217 -12.49 18.08 -9.25
C TYR A 217 -11.50 18.36 -8.10
N PRO A 218 -11.55 17.64 -6.97
CA PRO A 218 -10.55 17.83 -5.92
C PRO A 218 -9.14 17.44 -6.39
N THR A 219 -8.99 16.41 -7.24
CA THR A 219 -7.68 16.03 -7.79
C THR A 219 -7.07 17.16 -8.61
N ARG A 220 -7.83 17.80 -9.51
CA ARG A 220 -7.37 18.97 -10.29
C ARG A 220 -6.93 20.13 -9.39
N LYS A 221 -7.61 20.34 -8.25
CA LYS A 221 -7.21 21.36 -7.27
C LYS A 221 -5.82 21.06 -6.68
N TRP A 222 -5.58 19.80 -6.29
CA TRP A 222 -4.29 19.36 -5.76
C TRP A 222 -3.18 19.42 -6.80
N VAL A 223 -3.46 19.01 -8.04
CA VAL A 223 -2.53 19.12 -9.17
C VAL A 223 -2.21 20.59 -9.48
N GLY A 224 -3.19 21.49 -9.39
CA GLY A 224 -2.97 22.94 -9.55
C GLY A 224 -1.99 23.48 -8.50
N GLU A 225 -2.04 23.01 -7.27
CA GLU A 225 -1.09 23.37 -6.22
C GLU A 225 0.30 22.77 -6.47
N MET A 226 0.37 21.51 -6.91
CA MET A 226 1.66 20.90 -7.30
C MET A 226 2.34 21.70 -8.40
N LYS A 227 1.58 22.17 -9.38
CA LYS A 227 2.09 23.06 -10.45
C LYS A 227 2.61 24.37 -9.87
N ARG A 228 1.87 24.98 -8.93
CA ARG A 228 2.28 26.24 -8.27
C ARG A 228 3.58 26.08 -7.47
N LEU A 229 3.76 24.91 -6.86
CA LEU A 229 4.94 24.55 -6.07
C LEU A 229 6.13 24.07 -6.93
N GLU A 230 5.93 23.93 -8.25
CA GLU A 230 6.94 23.40 -9.17
C GLU A 230 7.43 22.00 -8.73
N MET A 231 6.47 21.12 -8.39
CA MET A 231 6.77 19.76 -7.95
C MET A 231 7.12 18.87 -9.13
N ASN A 232 7.84 17.78 -8.87
CA ASN A 232 8.02 16.69 -9.83
C ASN A 232 6.80 15.78 -9.82
N TYR A 233 5.89 15.94 -10.79
CA TYR A 233 4.69 15.11 -10.90
C TYR A 233 4.29 14.83 -12.35
N ILE A 234 3.61 13.70 -12.54
CA ILE A 234 2.88 13.34 -13.76
C ILE A 234 1.41 13.27 -13.41
N TYR A 235 0.57 13.96 -14.14
CA TYR A 235 -0.88 13.87 -14.04
C TYR A 235 -1.45 13.34 -15.35
N ASP A 236 -2.03 12.15 -15.32
CA ASP A 236 -2.70 11.53 -16.47
C ASP A 236 -4.21 11.45 -16.20
N GLU A 237 -4.95 12.30 -16.91
CA GLU A 237 -6.40 12.37 -16.83
C GLU A 237 -7.04 11.57 -17.95
N ILE A 238 -7.56 10.38 -17.62
CA ILE A 238 -8.05 9.39 -18.57
C ILE A 238 -9.48 9.70 -18.97
N VAL A 239 -9.67 10.12 -20.23
CA VAL A 239 -10.97 10.56 -20.76
C VAL A 239 -11.99 9.42 -20.74
N GLY A 240 -13.17 9.71 -20.19
CA GLY A 240 -14.29 8.77 -20.11
C GLY A 240 -14.17 7.67 -19.05
N ALA A 241 -13.04 7.61 -18.32
CA ALA A 241 -12.80 6.63 -17.29
C ALA A 241 -13.60 6.93 -16.01
N ASP A 242 -14.02 5.87 -15.33
CA ASP A 242 -14.76 5.89 -14.07
C ASP A 242 -13.84 5.94 -12.84
N HIS A 243 -14.38 5.68 -11.64
CA HIS A 243 -13.62 5.67 -10.39
C HIS A 243 -12.80 4.40 -10.17
N SER A 244 -13.23 3.25 -10.66
CA SER A 244 -12.71 1.95 -10.22
C SER A 244 -12.19 1.08 -11.37
N LEU A 245 -12.98 0.89 -12.41
CA LEU A 245 -12.66 -0.07 -13.47
C LEU A 245 -11.45 0.36 -14.30
N PHE A 246 -11.23 1.68 -14.42
CA PHE A 246 -10.10 2.22 -15.18
C PHE A 246 -8.75 1.74 -14.66
N ILE A 247 -8.65 1.40 -13.37
CA ILE A 247 -7.41 0.92 -12.75
C ILE A 247 -7.49 -0.56 -12.39
N SER A 248 -8.64 -1.04 -11.89
CA SER A 248 -8.76 -2.42 -11.43
C SER A 248 -8.91 -3.44 -12.56
N LYS A 249 -9.38 -3.01 -13.74
CA LYS A 249 -9.62 -3.84 -14.93
C LYS A 249 -8.86 -3.34 -16.16
N ASN A 250 -7.75 -2.65 -15.95
CA ASN A 250 -6.94 -2.10 -17.05
C ASN A 250 -5.46 -2.25 -16.74
N LYS A 251 -4.87 -3.30 -17.30
CA LYS A 251 -3.43 -3.60 -17.15
C LYS A 251 -2.53 -2.45 -17.62
N ASP A 252 -2.93 -1.70 -18.66
CA ASP A 252 -2.10 -0.61 -19.18
C ASP A 252 -1.99 0.54 -18.18
N ASN A 253 -3.06 0.83 -17.42
CA ASN A 253 -3.00 1.83 -16.37
C ASN A 253 -2.21 1.36 -15.14
N ILE A 254 -2.26 0.07 -14.81
CA ILE A 254 -1.34 -0.53 -13.81
C ILE A 254 0.10 -0.44 -14.31
N LYS A 255 0.34 -0.73 -15.59
CA LYS A 255 1.67 -0.62 -16.18
C LYS A 255 2.27 0.78 -16.06
N LYS A 256 1.48 1.86 -16.18
CA LYS A 256 1.97 3.22 -15.96
C LYS A 256 2.55 3.43 -14.56
N ILE A 257 1.98 2.77 -13.53
CA ILE A 257 2.51 2.83 -12.16
C ILE A 257 3.87 2.13 -12.10
N PHE A 258 4.00 0.95 -12.71
CA PHE A 258 5.29 0.23 -12.75
C PHE A 258 6.33 0.98 -13.56
N ASP A 259 6.00 1.46 -14.76
CA ASP A 259 6.91 2.23 -15.60
C ASP A 259 7.47 3.44 -14.84
N PHE A 260 6.58 4.15 -14.15
CA PHE A 260 6.94 5.29 -13.31
C PHE A 260 7.87 4.89 -12.15
N PHE A 261 7.58 3.82 -11.43
CA PHE A 261 8.42 3.38 -10.32
C PHE A 261 9.78 2.86 -10.80
N ILE A 262 9.82 2.16 -11.95
CA ILE A 262 11.06 1.66 -12.57
C ILE A 262 11.96 2.84 -12.96
N GLU A 263 11.40 3.90 -13.56
CA GLU A 263 12.15 5.09 -13.92
C GLU A 263 12.93 5.67 -12.73
N TYR A 264 12.27 5.75 -11.56
CA TYR A 264 12.91 6.30 -10.35
C TYR A 264 13.75 5.27 -9.59
N ARG A 265 13.46 3.99 -9.69
CA ARG A 265 14.30 2.91 -9.15
C ARG A 265 15.67 2.91 -9.78
N ASP A 266 15.70 2.99 -11.09
CA ASP A 266 16.91 2.81 -11.90
C ASP A 266 17.72 4.11 -12.07
N ALA A 267 17.14 5.26 -11.67
CA ALA A 267 17.80 6.56 -11.69
C ALA A 267 18.69 6.85 -10.46
N GLY A 268 18.84 5.87 -9.54
CA GLY A 268 19.52 6.04 -8.24
C GLY A 268 20.97 5.63 -8.19
#